data_eb599a7ab653097b8fba84e4f275f455
#
_entry.id   eb599a7ab653097b8fba84e4f275f455
#
_cell.length_a   1.000
_cell.length_b   1.000
_cell.length_c   1.000
_cell.angle_alpha   90.00
_cell.angle_beta   90.00
_cell.angle_gamma   90.00
#
_symmetry.space_group_name_H-M   'P 1'
#
loop_
_entity.id
_entity.type
_entity.pdbx_description
1 polymer ?
#
loop_
_entity_poly.entity_id
_entity_poly.type
_entity_poly.pdbx_seq_one_letter_code
_entity_poly.pdbx_strand_id
1 'polypeptide(L)'
;MTILAYWAAAHFPVTEPRRFLYPLGSGTLGYAWPGALGASAAGSPTLAVVGDGGFLYGIQELATARQHGLDTVVLVVDDGGYGILREYQRDSFGETTAVDLAEPDFVAVAEAFGVPAERTTPEELGEALERAFAQKGPALVHLPVLLRMWAPTS
;
A
#
# COMPACT_ATOMS: atom_id res chain seq x y z
N MET A 1 8.11 5.45 7.57
CA MET A 1 7.94 3.97 7.47
C MET A 1 6.64 3.60 8.16
N THR A 2 5.85 2.69 7.64
CA THR A 2 4.57 2.27 8.22
C THR A 2 4.72 0.94 8.92
N ILE A 3 3.78 0.56 9.80
CA ILE A 3 3.73 -0.79 10.42
C ILE A 3 3.81 -1.85 9.33
N LEU A 4 3.04 -1.69 8.26
CA LEU A 4 3.05 -2.58 7.11
C LEU A 4 4.44 -2.79 6.50
N ALA A 5 5.25 -1.73 6.41
CA ALA A 5 6.60 -1.83 5.84
C ALA A 5 7.53 -2.70 6.70
N TYR A 6 7.40 -2.64 8.02
CA TYR A 6 8.15 -3.53 8.92
C TYR A 6 7.71 -4.99 8.77
N TRP A 7 6.40 -5.24 8.67
CA TRP A 7 5.88 -6.59 8.44
C TRP A 7 6.33 -7.15 7.09
N ALA A 8 6.25 -6.34 6.02
CA ALA A 8 6.71 -6.76 4.70
C ALA A 8 8.22 -7.09 4.70
N ALA A 9 9.04 -6.22 5.28
CA ALA A 9 10.50 -6.45 5.36
C ALA A 9 10.87 -7.70 6.18
N ALA A 10 10.09 -8.02 7.21
CA ALA A 10 10.37 -9.16 8.09
C ALA A 10 9.85 -10.50 7.54
N HIS A 11 8.76 -10.50 6.81
CA HIS A 11 8.01 -11.73 6.49
C HIS A 11 7.82 -12.00 5.00
N PHE A 12 8.06 -11.02 4.11
CA PHE A 12 7.87 -11.25 2.69
C PHE A 12 8.99 -12.14 2.14
N PRO A 13 8.68 -13.32 1.58
CA PRO A 13 9.70 -14.21 1.04
C PRO A 13 10.23 -13.66 -0.29
N VAL A 14 11.52 -13.37 -0.33
CA VAL A 14 12.21 -12.93 -1.55
C VAL A 14 13.06 -14.08 -2.07
N THR A 15 12.66 -14.67 -3.19
CA THR A 15 13.33 -15.82 -3.79
C THR A 15 14.32 -15.44 -4.89
N GLU A 16 14.22 -14.21 -5.43
CA GLU A 16 15.06 -13.72 -6.51
C GLU A 16 15.64 -12.33 -6.18
N PRO A 17 16.89 -12.04 -6.58
CA PRO A 17 17.47 -10.72 -6.39
C PRO A 17 16.65 -9.61 -7.08
N ARG A 18 16.57 -8.42 -6.45
CA ARG A 18 15.92 -7.22 -6.99
C ARG A 18 14.41 -7.36 -7.22
N ARG A 19 13.76 -8.33 -6.57
CA ARG A 19 12.30 -8.50 -6.62
C ARG A 19 11.57 -7.79 -5.50
N PHE A 20 12.29 -7.30 -4.51
CA PHE A 20 11.73 -6.54 -3.40
C PHE A 20 12.42 -5.18 -3.30
N LEU A 21 11.65 -4.12 -3.49
CA LEU A 21 12.13 -2.73 -3.43
C LEU A 21 11.61 -2.11 -2.13
N TYR A 22 12.53 -1.59 -1.33
CA TYR A 22 12.24 -1.05 -0.02
C TYR A 22 13.09 0.19 0.28
N PRO A 23 12.51 1.32 0.72
CA PRO A 23 13.26 2.55 0.96
C PRO A 23 13.97 2.53 2.32
N LEU A 24 15.07 1.78 2.42
CA LEU A 24 15.77 1.52 3.68
C LEU A 24 16.28 2.78 4.40
N GLY A 25 16.77 3.77 3.72
CA GLY A 25 17.46 4.90 4.36
C GLY A 25 16.54 5.81 5.17
N SER A 26 15.61 6.47 4.51
CA SER A 26 14.77 7.52 5.12
C SER A 26 13.38 7.05 5.50
N GLY A 27 12.98 5.83 5.16
CA GLY A 27 11.62 5.34 5.40
C GLY A 27 10.55 6.22 4.75
N THR A 28 10.85 6.73 3.55
CA THR A 28 10.10 7.77 2.87
C THR A 28 8.66 7.34 2.56
N LEU A 29 7.68 8.09 3.08
CA LEU A 29 6.29 7.98 2.66
C LEU A 29 6.14 8.37 1.18
N GLY A 30 5.18 7.75 0.50
CA GLY A 30 4.94 8.04 -0.91
C GLY A 30 5.90 7.37 -1.90
N TYR A 31 6.86 6.55 -1.44
CA TYR A 31 7.82 5.88 -2.33
C TYR A 31 7.22 4.71 -3.11
N ALA A 32 6.45 3.85 -2.44
CA ALA A 32 6.12 2.53 -2.98
C ALA A 32 5.27 2.61 -4.27
N TRP A 33 4.28 3.50 -4.32
CA TRP A 33 3.41 3.62 -5.50
C TRP A 33 4.18 4.11 -6.75
N PRO A 34 4.82 5.27 -6.77
CA PRO A 34 5.59 5.69 -7.95
C PRO A 34 6.77 4.78 -8.23
N GLY A 35 7.39 4.18 -7.22
CA GLY A 35 8.45 3.19 -7.41
C GLY A 35 7.97 1.94 -8.13
N ALA A 36 6.77 1.46 -7.81
CA ALA A 36 6.15 0.32 -8.50
C ALA A 36 5.79 0.65 -9.96
N LEU A 37 5.32 1.87 -10.24
CA LEU A 37 5.07 2.32 -11.61
C LEU A 37 6.36 2.32 -12.43
N GLY A 38 7.47 2.79 -11.84
CA GLY A 38 8.79 2.71 -12.48
C GLY A 38 9.25 1.29 -12.76
N ALA A 39 9.03 0.36 -11.84
CA ALA A 39 9.35 -1.05 -12.03
C ALA A 39 8.47 -1.70 -13.11
N SER A 40 7.17 -1.39 -13.12
CA SER A 40 6.26 -1.86 -14.16
C SER A 40 6.61 -1.31 -15.54
N ALA A 41 7.00 -0.03 -15.63
CA ALA A 41 7.47 0.58 -16.88
C ALA A 41 8.75 -0.11 -17.43
N ALA A 42 9.53 -0.76 -16.57
CA ALA A 42 10.66 -1.58 -16.98
C ALA A 42 10.26 -2.99 -17.47
N GLY A 43 8.96 -3.28 -17.57
CA GLY A 43 8.42 -4.50 -18.20
C GLY A 43 8.08 -5.65 -17.24
N SER A 44 7.93 -5.38 -15.95
CA SER A 44 7.54 -6.42 -14.98
C SER A 44 6.21 -6.06 -14.30
N PRO A 45 5.22 -6.97 -14.27
CA PRO A 45 4.06 -6.82 -13.40
C PRO A 45 4.50 -6.57 -11.97
N THR A 46 3.90 -5.61 -11.30
CA THR A 46 4.41 -5.14 -9.99
C THR A 46 3.28 -4.96 -8.98
N LEU A 47 3.51 -5.42 -7.75
CA LEU A 47 2.66 -5.14 -6.60
C LEU A 47 3.27 -3.98 -5.80
N ALA A 48 2.53 -2.89 -5.65
CA ALA A 48 2.82 -1.85 -4.67
C ALA A 48 2.06 -2.13 -3.38
N VAL A 49 2.73 -2.23 -2.25
CA VAL A 49 2.09 -2.37 -0.93
C VAL A 49 2.29 -1.08 -0.16
N VAL A 50 1.20 -0.39 0.15
CA VAL A 50 1.23 0.96 0.72
C VAL A 50 0.25 1.08 1.88
N GLY A 51 0.54 1.94 2.85
CA GLY A 51 -0.46 2.39 3.81
C GLY A 51 -1.29 3.54 3.21
N ASP A 52 -2.48 3.76 3.76
CA ASP A 52 -3.40 4.85 3.38
C ASP A 52 -2.72 6.23 3.34
N GLY A 53 -2.10 6.64 4.43
CA GLY A 53 -1.37 7.91 4.49
C GLY A 53 -0.19 7.98 3.52
N GLY A 54 0.50 6.87 3.26
CA GLY A 54 1.59 6.79 2.28
C GLY A 54 1.08 6.88 0.84
N PHE A 55 -0.07 6.29 0.54
CA PHE A 55 -0.69 6.34 -0.78
C PHE A 55 -1.15 7.75 -1.16
N LEU A 56 -1.68 8.49 -0.20
CA LEU A 56 -2.15 9.88 -0.42
C LEU A 56 -1.05 10.83 -0.93
N TYR A 57 0.24 10.54 -0.69
CA TYR A 57 1.34 11.34 -1.23
C TYR A 57 1.53 11.19 -2.75
N GLY A 58 1.00 10.13 -3.34
CA GLY A 58 1.17 9.83 -4.76
C GLY A 58 -0.13 9.39 -5.45
N ILE A 59 -1.29 9.61 -4.85
CA ILE A 59 -2.57 9.14 -5.37
C ILE A 59 -2.86 9.65 -6.79
N GLN A 60 -2.38 10.84 -7.16
CA GLN A 60 -2.50 11.41 -8.50
C GLN A 60 -1.80 10.55 -9.57
N GLU A 61 -0.84 9.72 -9.20
CA GLU A 61 -0.15 8.82 -10.12
C GLU A 61 -1.03 7.67 -10.63
N LEU A 62 -2.27 7.54 -10.12
CA LEU A 62 -3.31 6.73 -10.77
C LEU A 62 -3.53 7.18 -12.21
N ALA A 63 -3.45 8.49 -12.49
CA ALA A 63 -3.53 9.02 -13.85
C ALA A 63 -2.38 8.53 -14.72
N THR A 64 -1.15 8.55 -14.22
CA THR A 64 0.04 8.05 -14.90
C THR A 64 -0.08 6.55 -15.20
N ALA A 65 -0.46 5.77 -14.19
CA ALA A 65 -0.66 4.33 -14.32
C ALA A 65 -1.69 4.00 -15.42
N ARG A 66 -2.83 4.70 -15.38
CA ARG A 66 -3.91 4.53 -16.36
C ARG A 66 -3.50 4.97 -17.77
N GLN A 67 -2.86 6.13 -17.89
CA GLN A 67 -2.41 6.68 -19.17
C GLN A 67 -1.46 5.76 -19.91
N HIS A 68 -0.54 5.13 -19.19
CA HIS A 68 0.50 4.27 -19.76
C HIS A 68 0.17 2.78 -19.73
N GLY A 69 -1.01 2.40 -19.19
CA GLY A 69 -1.43 1.00 -19.10
C GLY A 69 -0.44 0.14 -18.31
N LEU A 70 0.14 0.71 -17.24
CA LEU A 70 1.17 0.02 -16.45
C LEU A 70 0.57 -1.16 -15.69
N ASP A 71 1.17 -2.32 -15.83
CA ASP A 71 0.72 -3.56 -15.19
C ASP A 71 1.13 -3.57 -13.71
N THR A 72 0.41 -2.78 -12.93
CA THR A 72 0.71 -2.51 -11.51
C THR A 72 -0.54 -2.62 -10.65
N VAL A 73 -0.52 -3.50 -9.67
CA VAL A 73 -1.54 -3.57 -8.64
C VAL A 73 -1.07 -2.77 -7.42
N VAL A 74 -1.90 -1.87 -6.91
CA VAL A 74 -1.66 -1.22 -5.63
C VAL A 74 -2.57 -1.80 -4.56
N LEU A 75 -1.97 -2.37 -3.53
CA LEU A 75 -2.63 -2.79 -2.30
C LEU A 75 -2.53 -1.65 -1.28
N VAL A 76 -3.66 -1.00 -1.03
CA VAL A 76 -3.77 0.02 0.02
C VAL A 76 -4.24 -0.65 1.30
N VAL A 77 -3.35 -0.75 2.27
CA VAL A 77 -3.64 -1.25 3.62
C VAL A 77 -3.98 -0.05 4.49
N ASP A 78 -5.22 0.00 4.91
CA ASP A 78 -5.82 1.18 5.52
C ASP A 78 -6.09 0.93 7.01
N ASP A 79 -5.38 1.67 7.87
CA ASP A 79 -5.56 1.65 9.34
C ASP A 79 -6.06 3.01 9.89
N GLY A 80 -6.54 3.88 9.01
CA GLY A 80 -7.14 5.18 9.35
C GLY A 80 -6.13 6.25 9.70
N GLY A 81 -4.87 6.14 9.23
CA GLY A 81 -3.88 7.19 9.47
C GLY A 81 -2.43 6.74 9.55
N TYR A 82 -1.68 7.41 10.39
CA TYR A 82 -0.26 7.13 10.61
C TYR A 82 -0.07 6.16 11.79
N GLY A 83 -0.49 4.90 11.63
CA GLY A 83 -0.54 3.89 12.69
C GLY A 83 0.73 3.75 13.52
N ILE A 84 1.92 3.77 12.88
CA ILE A 84 3.20 3.69 13.60
C ILE A 84 3.43 4.91 14.51
N LEU A 85 3.04 6.09 14.09
CA LEU A 85 3.16 7.31 14.90
C LEU A 85 2.14 7.29 16.04
N ARG A 86 0.95 6.74 15.80
CA ARG A 86 -0.08 6.53 16.82
C ARG A 86 0.42 5.62 17.95
N GLU A 87 1.12 4.53 17.63
CA GLU A 87 1.73 3.66 18.63
C GLU A 87 2.86 4.39 19.39
N TYR A 88 3.79 5.02 18.70
CA TYR A 88 4.88 5.75 19.34
C TYR A 88 4.40 6.87 20.27
N GLN A 89 3.36 7.60 19.89
CA GLN A 89 2.80 8.66 20.74
C GLN A 89 2.14 8.08 21.98
N ARG A 90 1.37 6.98 21.84
CA ARG A 90 0.79 6.30 23.01
C ARG A 90 1.85 5.81 23.99
N ASP A 91 2.89 5.19 23.47
CA ASP A 91 3.96 4.64 24.31
C ASP A 91 4.76 5.74 25.01
N SER A 92 4.97 6.87 24.34
CA SER A 92 5.80 7.97 24.86
C SER A 92 5.04 8.97 25.71
N PHE A 93 3.78 9.25 25.36
CA PHE A 93 3.00 10.36 25.91
C PHE A 93 1.65 9.94 26.51
N GLY A 94 1.21 8.71 26.27
CA GLY A 94 -0.10 8.22 26.73
C GLY A 94 -1.30 8.71 25.91
N GLU A 95 -1.09 9.62 24.97
CA GLU A 95 -2.12 10.20 24.09
C GLU A 95 -1.63 10.36 22.67
N THR A 96 -2.54 10.57 21.72
CA THR A 96 -2.23 10.76 20.30
C THR A 96 -2.76 12.08 19.79
N THR A 97 -2.01 12.71 18.86
CA THR A 97 -2.45 13.96 18.20
C THR A 97 -2.00 14.00 16.74
N ALA A 98 -2.88 14.46 15.85
CA ALA A 98 -2.62 14.69 14.43
C ALA A 98 -2.11 13.46 13.66
N VAL A 99 -2.51 12.24 14.06
CA VAL A 99 -2.11 10.98 13.43
C VAL A 99 -3.25 10.22 12.76
N ASP A 100 -4.48 10.64 13.01
CA ASP A 100 -5.67 10.10 12.35
C ASP A 100 -5.94 10.90 11.06
N LEU A 101 -6.30 10.20 9.99
CA LEU A 101 -6.61 10.81 8.70
C LEU A 101 -8.12 10.75 8.42
N ALA A 102 -8.62 11.74 7.67
CA ALA A 102 -9.91 11.62 7.02
C ALA A 102 -9.76 10.61 5.86
N GLU A 103 -10.44 9.49 5.98
CA GLU A 103 -10.35 8.41 5.01
C GLU A 103 -11.13 8.75 3.74
N PRO A 104 -10.49 8.89 2.58
CA PRO A 104 -11.22 8.94 1.31
C PRO A 104 -11.74 7.53 0.96
N ASP A 105 -12.78 7.47 0.17
CA ASP A 105 -13.16 6.23 -0.49
C ASP A 105 -12.14 5.92 -1.59
N PHE A 106 -11.13 5.12 -1.29
CA PHE A 106 -10.05 4.78 -2.22
C PHE A 106 -10.54 4.05 -3.46
N VAL A 107 -11.61 3.26 -3.34
CA VAL A 107 -12.23 2.58 -4.50
C VAL A 107 -12.86 3.62 -5.42
N ALA A 108 -13.71 4.50 -4.90
CA ALA A 108 -14.35 5.53 -5.69
C ALA A 108 -13.31 6.49 -6.33
N VAL A 109 -12.23 6.81 -5.63
CA VAL A 109 -11.14 7.63 -6.18
C VAL A 109 -10.46 6.92 -7.34
N ALA A 110 -10.09 5.66 -7.20
CA ALA A 110 -9.44 4.90 -8.28
C ALA A 110 -10.35 4.79 -9.51
N GLU A 111 -11.63 4.50 -9.31
CA GLU A 111 -12.63 4.46 -10.38
C GLU A 111 -12.79 5.80 -11.09
N ALA A 112 -12.72 6.93 -10.37
CA ALA A 112 -12.74 8.27 -10.97
C ALA A 112 -11.53 8.53 -11.88
N PHE A 113 -10.38 7.88 -11.64
CA PHE A 113 -9.23 7.86 -12.55
C PHE A 113 -9.34 6.80 -13.66
N GLY A 114 -10.42 6.03 -13.71
CA GLY A 114 -10.61 4.92 -14.65
C GLY A 114 -9.73 3.71 -14.35
N VAL A 115 -9.32 3.55 -13.10
CA VAL A 115 -8.56 2.39 -12.60
C VAL A 115 -9.53 1.45 -11.89
N PRO A 116 -9.65 0.18 -12.31
CA PRO A 116 -10.47 -0.81 -11.61
C PRO A 116 -10.03 -0.96 -10.15
N ALA A 117 -11.00 -1.05 -9.25
CA ALA A 117 -10.72 -1.14 -7.84
C ALA A 117 -11.72 -2.02 -7.11
N GLU A 118 -11.28 -2.67 -6.04
CA GLU A 118 -12.16 -3.42 -5.15
C GLU A 118 -11.71 -3.28 -3.69
N ARG A 119 -12.69 -3.39 -2.78
CA ARG A 119 -12.44 -3.52 -1.34
C ARG A 119 -12.45 -5.00 -0.96
N THR A 120 -11.53 -5.40 -0.10
CA THR A 120 -11.37 -6.80 0.31
C THR A 120 -11.21 -6.94 1.82
N THR A 121 -11.18 -8.18 2.28
CA THR A 121 -10.87 -8.57 3.66
C THR A 121 -9.55 -9.34 3.71
N PRO A 122 -8.94 -9.54 4.90
CA PRO A 122 -7.74 -10.36 5.02
C PRO A 122 -7.92 -11.79 4.48
N GLU A 123 -9.10 -12.37 4.66
CA GLU A 123 -9.42 -13.74 4.25
C GLU A 123 -9.51 -13.87 2.72
N GLU A 124 -9.98 -12.83 2.05
CA GLU A 124 -10.22 -12.79 0.60
C GLU A 124 -9.07 -12.12 -0.18
N LEU A 125 -8.04 -11.63 0.53
CA LEU A 125 -6.96 -10.85 -0.09
C LEU A 125 -6.25 -11.58 -1.23
N GLY A 126 -5.99 -12.88 -1.07
CA GLY A 126 -5.33 -13.68 -2.10
C GLY A 126 -6.11 -13.67 -3.41
N GLU A 127 -7.40 -13.96 -3.36
CA GLU A 127 -8.28 -13.98 -4.53
C GLU A 127 -8.44 -12.58 -5.15
N ALA A 128 -8.51 -11.54 -4.32
CA ALA A 128 -8.60 -10.15 -4.80
C ALA A 128 -7.35 -9.76 -5.59
N LEU A 129 -6.15 -10.11 -5.10
CA LEU A 129 -4.89 -9.85 -5.81
C LEU A 129 -4.81 -10.65 -7.11
N GLU A 130 -5.23 -11.91 -7.13
CA GLU A 130 -5.29 -12.73 -8.36
C GLU A 130 -6.20 -12.10 -9.41
N ARG A 131 -7.40 -11.65 -9.01
CA ARG A 131 -8.32 -10.93 -9.91
C ARG A 131 -7.70 -9.65 -10.45
N ALA A 132 -7.07 -8.86 -9.58
CA ALA A 132 -6.44 -7.60 -9.95
C ALA A 132 -5.32 -7.81 -10.99
N PHE A 133 -4.46 -8.78 -10.80
CA PHE A 133 -3.39 -9.10 -11.76
C PHE A 133 -3.91 -9.72 -13.07
N ALA A 134 -5.02 -10.47 -13.02
CA ALA A 134 -5.61 -11.08 -14.22
C ALA A 134 -6.16 -10.04 -15.22
N GLN A 135 -6.54 -8.85 -14.76
CA GLN A 135 -7.09 -7.79 -15.61
C GLN A 135 -6.06 -7.17 -16.56
N LYS A 136 -4.79 -7.25 -16.23
CA LYS A 136 -3.68 -6.50 -16.84
C LYS A 136 -3.90 -4.99 -16.86
N GLY A 137 -2.84 -4.25 -16.63
CA GLY A 137 -2.92 -2.81 -16.42
C GLY A 137 -3.08 -2.45 -14.93
N PRO A 138 -3.33 -1.17 -14.61
CA PRO A 138 -3.40 -0.74 -13.22
C PRO A 138 -4.68 -1.21 -12.54
N ALA A 139 -4.57 -1.65 -11.29
CA ALA A 139 -5.70 -1.98 -10.43
C ALA A 139 -5.41 -1.57 -8.98
N LEU A 140 -6.46 -1.30 -8.20
CA LEU A 140 -6.36 -1.00 -6.77
C LEU A 140 -7.13 -2.03 -5.96
N VAL A 141 -6.47 -2.54 -4.91
CA VAL A 141 -7.10 -3.39 -3.89
C VAL A 141 -7.04 -2.63 -2.56
N HIS A 142 -8.20 -2.34 -1.97
CA HIS A 142 -8.32 -1.65 -0.69
C HIS A 142 -8.57 -2.65 0.42
N LEU A 143 -7.67 -2.69 1.40
CA LEU A 143 -7.75 -3.57 2.57
C LEU A 143 -7.82 -2.75 3.85
N PRO A 144 -9.02 -2.47 4.38
CA PRO A 144 -9.16 -1.89 5.71
C PRO A 144 -8.79 -2.91 6.77
N VAL A 145 -7.74 -2.64 7.52
CA VAL A 145 -7.28 -3.52 8.60
C VAL A 145 -6.41 -2.77 9.59
N LEU A 146 -6.69 -2.95 10.87
CA LEU A 146 -5.87 -2.38 11.93
C LEU A 146 -4.65 -3.27 12.18
N LEU A 147 -3.47 -2.78 11.78
CA LEU A 147 -2.21 -3.44 12.07
C LEU A 147 -1.63 -2.96 13.41
N ARG A 148 -1.00 -3.87 14.13
CA ARG A 148 -0.21 -3.55 15.33
C ARG A 148 1.25 -3.91 15.09
N MET A 149 2.16 -3.06 15.59
CA MET A 149 3.58 -3.41 15.62
C MET A 149 3.78 -4.49 16.69
N TRP A 150 4.39 -5.61 16.32
CA TRP A 150 4.77 -6.67 17.27
C TRP A 150 3.62 -7.25 18.10
N ALA A 151 2.46 -7.52 17.49
CA ALA A 151 1.59 -8.50 18.11
C ALA A 151 2.35 -9.83 18.13
N PRO A 152 2.66 -10.40 19.32
CA PRO A 152 3.23 -11.73 19.34
C PRO A 152 2.24 -12.65 18.62
N THR A 153 2.73 -13.38 17.64
CA THR A 153 2.00 -14.51 17.11
C THR A 153 1.86 -15.50 18.24
N SER A 154 0.72 -15.48 18.92
CA SER A 154 0.37 -16.50 19.91
C SER A 154 0.11 -17.82 19.22
#